data_adcc028c89884677820d067c09c6f914
#
_entry.id   adcc028c89884677820d067c09c6f914
#
_cell.length_a   1.000
_cell.length_b   1.000
_cell.length_c   1.000
_cell.angle_alpha   90.00
_cell.angle_beta   90.00
_cell.angle_gamma   90.00
#
_symmetry.space_group_name_H-M   'P 1'
#
loop_
_entity.id
_entity.type
_entity.pdbx_description
1 polymer ?
#
loop_
_entity_poly.entity_id
_entity_poly.type
_entity_poly.pdbx_seq_one_letter_code
_entity_poly.pdbx_strand_id
1 'polypeptide(L)'
;QDGRGTHMNISGGGILKYSPNKSNAIKLLEFLLTKEAQEHIVNNTFEYPMIDGVEPHDLVKKMGLGFKQDLNTKVVNYGKNQATALECMLGAKWK
;
A
#
# COMPACT_ATOMS: atom_id res chain seq x y z
N GLN A 1 -8.34 -16.44 7.02
CA GLN A 1 -8.47 -16.21 5.57
C GLN A 1 -9.64 -16.96 4.91
N ASP A 2 -10.47 -17.62 5.68
CA ASP A 2 -11.61 -18.41 5.14
C ASP A 2 -12.83 -17.53 4.77
N GLY A 3 -12.79 -16.26 5.13
CA GLY A 3 -13.82 -15.27 4.81
C GLY A 3 -13.62 -14.59 3.45
N ARG A 4 -14.02 -13.33 3.36
CA ARG A 4 -13.93 -12.49 2.14
C ARG A 4 -12.49 -12.25 1.67
N GLY A 5 -11.53 -12.36 2.54
CA GLY A 5 -10.15 -11.96 2.32
C GLY A 5 -9.82 -10.66 3.07
N THR A 6 -8.67 -10.09 2.76
CA THR A 6 -8.18 -8.87 3.40
C THR A 6 -8.08 -7.71 2.41
N HIS A 7 -8.18 -6.49 2.92
CA HIS A 7 -7.89 -5.29 2.14
C HIS A 7 -6.40 -5.25 1.76
N MET A 8 -6.13 -4.93 0.50
CA MET A 8 -4.78 -4.60 0.04
C MET A 8 -4.65 -3.07 0.01
N ASN A 9 -3.85 -2.52 0.91
CA ASN A 9 -3.51 -1.10 0.89
C ASN A 9 -2.33 -0.87 -0.05
N ILE A 10 -2.46 0.06 -0.98
CA ILE A 10 -1.46 0.33 -2.01
C ILE A 10 -0.96 1.76 -1.86
N SER A 11 0.34 1.92 -1.60
CA SER A 11 1.00 3.22 -1.67
C SER A 11 1.19 3.62 -3.12
N GLY A 12 1.02 4.89 -3.42
CA GLY A 12 1.12 5.37 -4.79
C GLY A 12 1.61 6.80 -4.89
N GLY A 13 2.06 7.16 -6.08
CA GLY A 13 2.47 8.52 -6.41
C GLY A 13 1.80 8.99 -7.70
N GLY A 14 1.72 10.30 -7.88
CA GLY A 14 1.17 10.89 -9.08
C GLY A 14 1.78 12.25 -9.40
N ILE A 15 1.68 12.65 -10.67
CA ILE A 15 2.18 13.93 -11.14
C ILE A 15 1.01 14.91 -11.26
N LEU A 16 1.13 16.04 -10.56
CA LEU A 16 0.10 17.08 -10.65
C LEU A 16 0.00 17.66 -12.08
N LYS A 17 -1.22 17.89 -12.53
CA LYS A 17 -1.51 18.41 -13.89
C LYS A 17 -0.69 19.64 -14.25
N TYR A 18 -0.50 20.55 -13.32
CA TYR A 18 0.20 21.83 -13.53
C TYR A 18 1.61 21.86 -12.92
N SER A 19 2.21 20.70 -12.62
CA SER A 19 3.59 20.65 -12.16
C SER A 19 4.53 21.29 -13.19
N PRO A 20 5.41 22.22 -12.78
CA PRO A 20 6.42 22.81 -13.68
C PRO A 20 7.58 21.84 -14.01
N ASN A 21 7.74 20.78 -13.23
CA ASN A 21 8.87 19.84 -13.32
C ASN A 21 8.42 18.42 -13.70
N LYS A 22 7.48 18.26 -14.61
CA LYS A 22 6.90 16.95 -14.97
C LYS A 22 7.94 15.92 -15.41
N SER A 23 8.93 16.34 -16.20
CA SER A 23 9.98 15.42 -16.67
C SER A 23 10.82 14.85 -15.53
N ASN A 24 11.15 15.67 -14.54
CA ASN A 24 11.88 15.20 -13.36
C ASN A 24 10.97 14.36 -12.42
N ALA A 25 9.70 14.70 -12.34
CA ALA A 25 8.73 13.90 -11.59
C ALA A 25 8.55 12.48 -12.19
N ILE A 26 8.53 12.37 -13.52
CA ILE A 26 8.51 11.08 -14.22
C ILE A 26 9.75 10.27 -13.85
N LYS A 27 10.95 10.86 -13.98
CA LYS A 27 12.21 10.20 -13.62
C LYS A 27 12.23 9.72 -12.17
N LEU A 28 11.67 10.50 -11.24
CA LEU A 28 11.56 10.09 -9.86
C LEU A 28 10.63 8.87 -9.71
N LEU A 29 9.46 8.87 -10.34
CA LEU A 29 8.54 7.74 -10.28
C LEU A 29 9.15 6.48 -10.92
N GLU A 30 9.87 6.63 -12.05
CA GLU A 30 10.61 5.53 -12.68
C GLU A 30 11.74 5.01 -11.76
N PHE A 31 12.47 5.91 -11.09
CA PHE A 31 13.48 5.52 -10.10
C PHE A 31 12.89 4.72 -8.94
N LEU A 32 11.72 5.11 -8.42
CA LEU A 32 11.06 4.38 -7.34
C LEU A 32 10.68 2.94 -7.72
N LEU A 33 10.58 2.63 -9.02
CA LEU A 33 10.35 1.28 -9.53
C LEU A 33 11.65 0.53 -9.87
N THR A 34 12.83 1.11 -9.61
CA THR A 34 14.09 0.38 -9.75
C THR A 34 14.29 -0.62 -8.62
N LYS A 35 15.09 -1.64 -8.87
CA LYS A 35 15.42 -2.66 -7.87
C LYS A 35 16.02 -2.03 -6.61
N GLU A 36 16.95 -1.09 -6.78
CA GLU A 36 17.62 -0.37 -5.68
C GLU A 36 16.60 0.35 -4.77
N ALA A 37 15.70 1.13 -5.37
CA ALA A 37 14.69 1.86 -4.61
C ALA A 37 13.70 0.92 -3.94
N GLN A 38 13.27 -0.14 -4.61
CA GLN A 38 12.34 -1.13 -4.05
C GLN A 38 12.97 -1.94 -2.91
N GLU A 39 14.23 -2.34 -3.01
CA GLU A 39 14.96 -2.99 -1.90
C GLU A 39 15.04 -2.06 -0.68
N HIS A 40 15.30 -0.76 -0.91
CA HIS A 40 15.32 0.23 0.17
C HIS A 40 13.94 0.38 0.83
N ILE A 41 12.89 0.53 0.06
CA ILE A 41 11.50 0.65 0.56
C ILE A 41 11.13 -0.59 1.38
N VAL A 42 11.27 -1.77 0.81
CA VAL A 42 10.93 -3.05 1.46
C VAL A 42 11.64 -3.22 2.81
N ASN A 43 12.93 -2.90 2.88
CA ASN A 43 13.73 -3.09 4.08
C ASN A 43 13.46 -2.05 5.18
N ASN A 44 12.91 -0.89 4.83
CA ASN A 44 12.68 0.20 5.79
C ASN A 44 11.21 0.44 6.13
N THR A 45 10.28 0.04 5.26
CA THR A 45 8.83 0.25 5.47
C THR A 45 8.06 -1.04 5.71
N PHE A 46 8.68 -2.21 5.49
CA PHE A 46 8.04 -3.53 5.58
C PHE A 46 6.86 -3.71 4.61
N GLU A 47 6.87 -2.99 3.50
CA GLU A 47 5.90 -3.14 2.42
C GLU A 47 6.28 -4.29 1.49
N TYR A 48 5.30 -4.80 0.74
CA TYR A 48 5.57 -5.74 -0.35
C TYR A 48 6.20 -5.00 -1.52
N PRO A 49 7.17 -5.60 -2.24
CA PRO A 49 7.74 -4.99 -3.43
C PRO A 49 6.71 -4.86 -4.55
N MET A 50 6.85 -3.83 -5.37
CA MET A 50 6.00 -3.57 -6.52
C MET A 50 6.55 -4.14 -7.83
N ILE A 51 7.76 -4.71 -7.81
CA ILE A 51 8.43 -5.28 -8.97
C ILE A 51 8.90 -6.70 -8.69
N ASP A 52 9.03 -7.49 -9.75
CA ASP A 52 9.64 -8.81 -9.67
C ASP A 52 11.15 -8.73 -9.36
N GLY A 53 11.67 -9.76 -8.72
CA GLY A 53 13.10 -9.86 -8.40
C GLY A 53 13.57 -9.07 -7.19
N VAL A 54 12.65 -8.49 -6.42
CA VAL A 54 12.89 -7.95 -5.07
C VAL A 54 12.14 -8.81 -4.06
N GLU A 55 12.86 -9.31 -3.06
CA GLU A 55 12.28 -10.15 -2.02
C GLU A 55 11.64 -9.29 -0.91
N PRO A 56 10.48 -9.68 -0.39
CA PRO A 56 9.91 -9.05 0.80
C PRO A 56 10.84 -9.18 2.01
N HIS A 57 10.77 -8.22 2.94
CA HIS A 57 11.51 -8.30 4.20
C HIS A 57 11.17 -9.59 4.97
N ASP A 58 12.12 -10.15 5.70
CA ASP A 58 11.96 -11.45 6.40
C ASP A 58 10.80 -11.47 7.41
N LEU A 59 10.49 -10.35 8.05
CA LEU A 59 9.31 -10.23 8.91
C LEU A 59 8.02 -10.37 8.12
N VAL A 60 7.95 -9.76 6.93
CA VAL A 60 6.80 -9.87 6.02
C VAL A 60 6.63 -11.30 5.51
N LYS A 61 7.75 -11.96 5.16
CA LYS A 61 7.73 -13.39 4.78
C LYS A 61 7.18 -14.28 5.90
N LYS A 62 7.55 -14.01 7.17
CA LYS A 62 7.03 -14.74 8.33
C LYS A 62 5.54 -14.52 8.58
N MET A 63 5.00 -13.37 8.23
CA MET A 63 3.56 -13.09 8.29
C MET A 63 2.77 -13.87 7.23
N GLY A 64 3.43 -14.36 6.21
CA GLY A 64 2.87 -15.13 5.11
C GLY A 64 2.74 -14.32 3.82
N LEU A 65 3.07 -14.98 2.73
CA LEU A 65 2.89 -14.49 1.37
C LEU A 65 1.65 -15.17 0.78
N GLY A 66 0.98 -14.53 -0.15
CA GLY A 66 -0.15 -15.13 -0.85
C GLY A 66 -1.46 -15.13 -0.07
N PHE A 67 -1.75 -14.05 0.64
CA PHE A 67 -3.04 -13.86 1.29
C PHE A 67 -4.18 -13.67 0.28
N LYS A 68 -5.40 -14.09 0.66
CA LYS A 68 -6.60 -13.85 -0.13
C LYS A 68 -6.98 -12.36 -0.05
N GLN A 69 -7.08 -11.71 -1.19
CA GLN A 69 -7.52 -10.32 -1.28
C GLN A 69 -9.04 -10.21 -1.34
N ASP A 70 -9.63 -9.24 -0.63
CA ASP A 70 -11.02 -8.86 -0.80
C ASP A 70 -11.19 -8.01 -2.05
N LEU A 71 -11.73 -8.60 -3.12
CA LEU A 71 -12.03 -7.92 -4.39
C LEU A 71 -13.46 -7.39 -4.44
N ASN A 72 -14.30 -7.67 -3.44
CA ASN A 72 -15.72 -7.30 -3.42
C ASN A 72 -15.96 -5.93 -2.78
N THR A 73 -15.12 -5.53 -1.83
CA THR A 73 -15.26 -4.23 -1.16
C THR A 73 -14.68 -3.12 -2.02
N LYS A 74 -15.52 -2.20 -2.45
CA LYS A 74 -15.08 -1.03 -3.24
C LYS A 74 -14.33 -0.05 -2.35
N VAL A 75 -13.12 0.37 -2.75
CA VAL A 75 -12.25 1.30 -2.00
C VAL A 75 -12.97 2.61 -1.66
N VAL A 76 -13.85 3.10 -2.54
CA VAL A 76 -14.64 4.32 -2.30
C VAL A 76 -15.51 4.22 -1.02
N ASN A 77 -15.87 3.01 -0.59
CA ASN A 77 -16.65 2.81 0.62
C ASN A 77 -15.84 3.07 1.90
N TYR A 78 -14.53 2.94 1.86
CA TYR A 78 -13.67 3.27 3.01
C TYR A 78 -13.77 4.76 3.34
N GLY A 79 -13.66 5.63 2.35
CA GLY A 79 -13.84 7.08 2.54
C GLY A 79 -15.26 7.43 3.03
N LYS A 80 -16.30 6.83 2.44
CA LYS A 80 -17.68 7.08 2.87
C LYS A 80 -17.96 6.68 4.31
N ASN A 81 -17.34 5.60 4.79
CA ASN A 81 -17.59 5.03 6.11
C ASN A 81 -16.55 5.48 7.15
N GLN A 82 -15.62 6.36 6.81
CA GLN A 82 -14.53 6.76 7.69
C GLN A 82 -15.02 7.33 9.02
N ALA A 83 -15.98 8.24 9.01
CA ALA A 83 -16.52 8.85 10.22
C ALA A 83 -17.13 7.81 11.15
N THR A 84 -18.01 6.96 10.61
CA THR A 84 -18.66 5.87 11.37
C THR A 84 -17.64 4.87 11.90
N ALA A 85 -16.61 4.54 11.13
CA ALA A 85 -15.54 3.65 11.57
C ALA A 85 -14.79 4.24 12.77
N LEU A 86 -14.46 5.54 12.73
CA LEU A 86 -13.82 6.23 13.85
C LEU A 86 -14.69 6.23 15.11
N GLU A 87 -15.99 6.48 14.97
CA GLU A 87 -16.95 6.41 16.09
C GLU A 87 -16.97 4.99 16.71
N CYS A 88 -17.00 3.95 15.89
CA CYS A 88 -16.93 2.57 16.37
C CYS A 88 -15.61 2.28 17.10
N MET A 89 -14.48 2.74 16.57
CA MET A 89 -13.17 2.57 17.20
C MET A 89 -13.10 3.28 18.55
N LEU A 90 -13.58 4.51 18.64
CA LEU A 90 -13.65 5.28 19.89
C LEU A 90 -14.56 4.60 20.90
N GLY A 91 -15.76 4.15 20.48
CA GLY A 91 -16.70 3.40 21.32
C GLY A 91 -16.11 2.10 21.87
N ALA A 92 -15.31 1.41 21.06
CA ALA A 92 -14.59 0.21 21.46
C ALA A 92 -13.30 0.50 22.28
N LYS A 93 -13.01 1.76 22.57
CA LYS A 93 -11.75 2.20 23.23
C LYS A 93 -10.49 1.70 22.52
N TRP A 94 -10.55 1.59 21.21
CA TRP A 94 -9.39 1.26 20.38
C TRP A 94 -8.32 2.37 20.53
N LYS A 95 -7.10 1.95 20.91
CA LYS A 95 -5.96 2.85 21.08
C LYS A 95 -4.90 2.57 20.03
#